data_6cb4f5fdc8417b5a82c373ddd32083dd
#
_entry.id   6cb4f5fdc8417b5a82c373ddd32083dd
#
_cell.length_a   1.000
_cell.length_b   1.000
_cell.length_c   1.000
_cell.angle_alpha   90.00
_cell.angle_beta   90.00
_cell.angle_gamma   90.00
#
_symmetry.space_group_name_H-M   'P 1'
#
loop_
_entity.id
_entity.type
_entity.pdbx_description
1 polymer ?
#
loop_
_entity_poly.entity_id
_entity_poly.type
_entity_poly.pdbx_seq_one_letter_code
_entity_poly.pdbx_strand_id
1 'polypeptide(L)'
;MLSGGHIMSLREPPMDRRELLALFGAIGAAAPLAADDHEGKKEPHASPLAGPHAHFCGIHMAKKDPKFQLVTQHYCTADTQAGHDDFFQCILFDRTGPGAKLLGVEYIVSDAVYRKLPEEEKKYWHAHTYEVLGGGLIAPGMTPDDEMKFMKTILTTWGKAWHTWPDPSTAVPIGEPLLIWSLMADGQVDEKVVAARDREFKCSTAKIRAARAEAIGFEVPNVAPPKDLNALGRQWTNDGDDKPKKK
;
A
#
# COMPACT_ATOMS: atom_id res chain seq x y z
N MET A 1 23.72 -9.58 40.11
CA MET A 1 23.29 -10.68 39.21
C MET A 1 22.05 -10.18 38.49
N LEU A 2 22.22 -9.66 37.29
CA LEU A 2 21.11 -9.19 36.46
C LEU A 2 20.88 -10.23 35.37
N SER A 3 19.72 -10.87 35.42
CA SER A 3 19.32 -11.91 34.47
C SER A 3 19.03 -11.25 33.11
N GLY A 4 19.81 -11.63 32.10
CA GLY A 4 19.59 -11.23 30.72
C GLY A 4 18.33 -11.88 30.16
N GLY A 5 17.30 -11.06 29.89
CA GLY A 5 16.13 -11.47 29.15
C GLY A 5 16.52 -11.75 27.70
N HIS A 6 16.40 -13.00 27.29
CA HIS A 6 16.49 -13.42 25.90
C HIS A 6 15.29 -12.83 25.15
N ILE A 7 15.54 -11.87 24.30
CA ILE A 7 14.56 -11.45 23.29
C ILE A 7 14.54 -12.57 22.24
N MET A 8 13.55 -13.45 22.33
CA MET A 8 13.24 -14.40 21.26
C MET A 8 12.81 -13.60 20.03
N SER A 9 13.67 -13.58 19.03
CA SER A 9 13.35 -13.12 17.69
C SER A 9 12.34 -14.10 17.09
N LEU A 10 11.05 -13.79 17.19
CA LEU A 10 10.00 -14.47 16.44
C LEU A 10 10.05 -13.95 15.00
N ARG A 11 11.06 -14.36 14.24
CA ARG A 11 10.99 -14.31 12.79
C ARG A 11 10.18 -15.52 12.34
N GLU A 12 8.87 -15.36 12.25
CA GLU A 12 8.11 -16.26 11.40
C GLU A 12 8.67 -16.12 9.97
N PRO A 13 8.85 -17.23 9.25
CA PRO A 13 9.29 -17.18 7.86
C PRO A 13 8.28 -16.34 7.06
N PRO A 14 8.72 -15.60 6.05
CA PRO A 14 7.82 -14.90 5.15
C PRO A 14 6.81 -15.90 4.59
N MET A 15 5.56 -15.47 4.44
CA MET A 15 4.45 -16.27 3.92
C MET A 15 4.87 -16.95 2.62
N ASP A 16 4.63 -18.27 2.50
CA ASP A 16 4.89 -19.03 1.28
C ASP A 16 3.99 -18.49 0.15
N ARG A 17 4.54 -18.49 -1.06
CA ARG A 17 3.86 -18.11 -2.31
C ARG A 17 2.49 -18.76 -2.48
N ARG A 18 2.33 -20.03 -2.07
CA ARG A 18 1.05 -20.74 -2.14
C ARG A 18 0.02 -20.19 -1.17
N GLU A 19 0.45 -19.80 0.01
CA GLU A 19 -0.40 -19.16 1.02
C GLU A 19 -0.81 -17.76 0.58
N LEU A 20 0.10 -16.99 -0.04
CA LEU A 20 -0.20 -15.69 -0.61
C LEU A 20 -1.20 -15.80 -1.76
N LEU A 21 -1.00 -16.75 -2.69
CA LEU A 21 -1.93 -17.00 -3.81
C LEU A 21 -3.29 -17.53 -3.32
N ALA A 22 -3.34 -18.32 -2.26
CA ALA A 22 -4.58 -18.78 -1.67
C ALA A 22 -5.38 -17.63 -1.03
N LEU A 23 -4.70 -16.66 -0.43
CA LEU A 23 -5.29 -15.42 0.07
C LEU A 23 -5.90 -14.59 -1.08
N PHE A 24 -5.22 -14.49 -2.22
CA PHE A 24 -5.75 -13.81 -3.41
C PHE A 24 -6.95 -14.55 -4.03
N GLY A 25 -6.95 -15.88 -4.02
CA GLY A 25 -8.02 -16.71 -4.59
C GLY A 25 -9.33 -16.69 -3.78
N ALA A 26 -9.27 -16.37 -2.48
CA ALA A 26 -10.43 -16.36 -1.60
C ALA A 26 -11.28 -15.07 -1.70
N ILE A 27 -10.76 -14.00 -2.32
CA ILE A 27 -11.40 -12.67 -2.29
C ILE A 27 -12.22 -12.36 -3.54
N GLY A 28 -12.16 -13.15 -4.57
CA GLY A 28 -12.66 -12.76 -5.88
C GLY A 28 -13.69 -13.67 -6.53
N ALA A 29 -14.79 -14.00 -5.86
CA ALA A 29 -16.00 -14.33 -6.60
C ALA A 29 -16.73 -13.04 -7.02
N ALA A 30 -16.09 -12.19 -7.81
CA ALA A 30 -16.84 -11.32 -8.71
C ALA A 30 -17.60 -12.25 -9.65
N ALA A 31 -18.94 -12.16 -9.66
CA ALA A 31 -19.76 -12.90 -10.60
C ALA A 31 -19.17 -12.73 -12.00
N PRO A 32 -18.96 -13.81 -12.76
CA PRO A 32 -18.47 -13.69 -14.11
C PRO A 32 -19.50 -12.85 -14.88
N LEU A 33 -19.06 -11.74 -15.46
CA LEU A 33 -19.73 -11.21 -16.64
C LEU A 33 -19.88 -12.41 -17.57
N ALA A 34 -21.12 -12.73 -17.95
CA ALA A 34 -21.45 -13.87 -18.75
C ALA A 34 -20.44 -14.02 -19.91
N ALA A 35 -19.49 -14.92 -19.73
CA ALA A 35 -18.61 -15.33 -20.80
C ALA A 35 -19.44 -16.27 -21.67
N ASP A 36 -19.60 -15.90 -22.93
CA ASP A 36 -20.09 -16.79 -23.94
C ASP A 36 -19.29 -18.10 -23.88
N ASP A 37 -20.01 -19.23 -23.84
CA ASP A 37 -19.46 -20.58 -23.88
C ASP A 37 -18.73 -20.83 -25.21
N HIS A 38 -17.44 -20.49 -25.21
CA HIS A 38 -16.52 -20.96 -26.22
C HIS A 38 -15.55 -21.96 -25.63
N GLU A 39 -15.84 -23.25 -25.90
CA GLU A 39 -14.99 -24.38 -25.54
C GLU A 39 -13.52 -24.16 -25.92
N GLY A 40 -12.65 -24.19 -24.90
CA GLY A 40 -11.33 -24.85 -24.97
C GLY A 40 -10.22 -24.20 -25.77
N LYS A 41 -10.33 -22.98 -26.30
CA LYS A 41 -9.19 -22.26 -26.87
C LYS A 41 -8.64 -21.28 -25.84
N LYS A 42 -7.37 -21.46 -25.39
CA LYS A 42 -6.62 -20.41 -24.69
C LYS A 42 -6.71 -19.17 -25.57
N GLU A 43 -7.45 -18.15 -25.11
CA GLU A 43 -7.51 -16.85 -25.76
C GLU A 43 -6.07 -16.32 -25.88
N PRO A 44 -5.52 -16.15 -27.10
CA PRO A 44 -4.14 -15.72 -27.29
C PRO A 44 -3.87 -14.31 -26.75
N HIS A 45 -4.92 -13.59 -26.31
CA HIS A 45 -4.90 -12.21 -25.81
C HIS A 45 -5.70 -12.07 -24.51
N ALA A 46 -5.55 -13.01 -23.57
CA ALA A 46 -6.19 -12.89 -22.26
C ALA A 46 -5.82 -11.56 -21.60
N SER A 47 -6.84 -10.86 -21.07
CA SER A 47 -6.61 -9.60 -20.37
C SER A 47 -5.71 -9.81 -19.15
N PRO A 48 -4.67 -9.01 -18.94
CA PRO A 48 -3.87 -9.05 -17.72
C PRO A 48 -4.70 -8.72 -16.46
N LEU A 49 -5.89 -8.15 -16.64
CA LEU A 49 -6.82 -7.84 -15.57
C LEU A 49 -7.79 -8.98 -15.24
N ALA A 50 -7.75 -10.08 -15.96
CA ALA A 50 -8.62 -11.23 -15.72
C ALA A 50 -8.20 -12.11 -14.53
N GLY A 51 -7.02 -11.88 -13.96
CA GLY A 51 -6.51 -12.61 -12.80
C GLY A 51 -7.08 -12.12 -11.46
N PRO A 52 -6.87 -12.89 -10.37
CA PRO A 52 -7.26 -12.47 -9.05
C PRO A 52 -6.48 -11.20 -8.63
N HIS A 53 -7.17 -10.27 -8.00
CA HIS A 53 -6.59 -9.03 -7.50
C HIS A 53 -6.78 -8.95 -6.00
N ALA A 54 -5.72 -8.59 -5.27
CA ALA A 54 -5.88 -8.14 -3.89
C ALA A 54 -6.40 -6.71 -3.91
N HIS A 55 -7.39 -6.44 -3.06
CA HIS A 55 -7.95 -5.11 -2.87
C HIS A 55 -7.47 -4.52 -1.56
N PHE A 56 -6.81 -3.37 -1.63
CA PHE A 56 -6.49 -2.56 -0.45
C PHE A 56 -7.09 -1.17 -0.57
N CYS A 57 -7.28 -0.55 0.58
CA CYS A 57 -7.65 0.86 0.67
C CYS A 57 -6.63 1.56 1.55
N GLY A 58 -5.88 2.50 0.97
CA GLY A 58 -4.89 3.33 1.63
C GLY A 58 -5.24 4.80 1.60
N ILE A 59 -4.49 5.61 2.35
CA ILE A 59 -4.56 7.07 2.28
C ILE A 59 -3.28 7.56 1.64
N HIS A 60 -3.39 8.03 0.43
CA HIS A 60 -2.30 8.60 -0.35
C HIS A 60 -2.12 10.09 -0.09
N MET A 61 -0.88 10.55 -0.18
CA MET A 61 -0.52 11.96 -0.09
C MET A 61 0.40 12.34 -1.23
N ALA A 62 0.23 13.54 -1.80
CA ALA A 62 1.19 14.03 -2.76
C ALA A 62 2.50 14.39 -2.05
N LYS A 63 3.64 13.84 -2.50
CA LYS A 63 4.95 14.09 -1.89
C LYS A 63 5.30 15.57 -1.81
N LYS A 64 4.94 16.34 -2.84
CA LYS A 64 5.21 17.79 -2.92
C LYS A 64 4.19 18.66 -2.18
N ASP A 65 3.00 18.12 -1.92
CA ASP A 65 1.94 18.78 -1.17
C ASP A 65 1.24 17.79 -0.22
N PRO A 66 1.79 17.60 0.99
CA PRO A 66 1.26 16.64 1.95
C PRO A 66 -0.17 16.92 2.45
N LYS A 67 -0.69 18.11 2.21
CA LYS A 67 -2.09 18.43 2.52
C LYS A 67 -3.06 17.86 1.48
N PHE A 68 -2.56 17.54 0.30
CA PHE A 68 -3.35 16.87 -0.72
C PHE A 68 -3.38 15.37 -0.42
N GLN A 69 -4.49 14.91 0.14
CA GLN A 69 -4.68 13.53 0.60
C GLN A 69 -5.94 12.93 0.02
N LEU A 70 -5.85 11.68 -0.40
CA LEU A 70 -6.94 10.94 -1.04
C LEU A 70 -7.04 9.53 -0.46
N VAL A 71 -8.27 9.08 -0.20
CA VAL A 71 -8.56 7.65 -0.05
C VAL A 71 -8.39 7.00 -1.41
N THR A 72 -7.53 5.99 -1.50
CA THR A 72 -7.18 5.35 -2.77
C THR A 72 -7.42 3.85 -2.68
N GLN A 73 -8.09 3.31 -3.70
CA GLN A 73 -8.36 1.88 -3.85
C GLN A 73 -7.29 1.26 -4.73
N HIS A 74 -6.65 0.21 -4.24
CA HIS A 74 -5.59 -0.52 -4.94
C HIS A 74 -6.12 -1.88 -5.35
N TYR A 75 -5.98 -2.21 -6.61
CA TYR A 75 -6.24 -3.56 -7.14
C TYR A 75 -4.92 -4.11 -7.65
N CYS A 76 -4.32 -5.01 -6.88
CA CYS A 76 -2.95 -5.45 -7.06
C CYS A 76 -2.86 -6.90 -7.52
N THR A 77 -1.98 -7.17 -8.48
CA THR A 77 -1.59 -8.52 -8.91
C THR A 77 -0.15 -8.78 -8.53
N ALA A 78 0.16 -10.02 -8.12
CA ALA A 78 1.54 -10.45 -7.98
C ALA A 78 2.10 -10.85 -9.35
N ASP A 79 3.35 -10.45 -9.66
CA ASP A 79 4.05 -10.96 -10.83
C ASP A 79 4.61 -12.35 -10.54
N THR A 80 3.87 -13.37 -10.97
CA THR A 80 4.22 -14.76 -10.74
C THR A 80 5.10 -15.37 -11.84
N GLN A 81 5.33 -14.66 -12.96
CA GLN A 81 6.01 -15.23 -14.12
C GLN A 81 7.53 -14.99 -14.12
N ALA A 82 7.99 -13.96 -13.47
CA ALA A 82 9.39 -13.54 -13.54
C ALA A 82 10.28 -14.08 -12.41
N GLY A 83 9.78 -14.96 -11.55
CA GLY A 83 10.53 -15.37 -10.34
C GLY A 83 10.68 -14.25 -9.31
N HIS A 84 9.89 -13.20 -9.46
CA HIS A 84 9.85 -12.03 -8.57
C HIS A 84 8.69 -12.19 -7.58
N ASP A 85 8.82 -13.11 -6.65
CA ASP A 85 7.83 -13.34 -5.58
C ASP A 85 7.62 -12.08 -4.70
N ASP A 86 8.48 -11.09 -4.88
CA ASP A 86 8.56 -9.85 -4.11
C ASP A 86 8.03 -8.62 -4.86
N PHE A 87 7.24 -8.79 -5.91
CA PHE A 87 6.79 -7.69 -6.75
C PHE A 87 5.28 -7.74 -7.01
N PHE A 88 4.61 -6.61 -6.72
CA PHE A 88 3.20 -6.40 -7.01
C PHE A 88 3.03 -5.20 -7.95
N GLN A 89 2.00 -5.28 -8.79
CA GLN A 89 1.56 -4.21 -9.66
C GLN A 89 0.13 -3.85 -9.31
N CYS A 90 -0.13 -2.59 -9.00
CA CYS A 90 -1.43 -2.11 -8.57
C CYS A 90 -1.98 -1.06 -9.53
N ILE A 91 -3.28 -1.15 -9.81
CA ILE A 91 -4.06 -0.11 -10.46
C ILE A 91 -4.81 0.66 -9.37
N LEU A 92 -4.76 2.00 -9.43
CA LEU A 92 -5.27 2.88 -8.40
C LEU A 92 -6.54 3.59 -8.84
N PHE A 93 -7.57 3.61 -7.96
CA PHE A 93 -8.85 4.28 -8.21
C PHE A 93 -9.26 5.18 -7.04
N ASP A 94 -10.09 6.20 -7.33
CA ASP A 94 -10.62 7.15 -6.34
C ASP A 94 -11.70 6.54 -5.43
N ARG A 95 -12.36 5.47 -5.89
CA ARG A 95 -13.45 4.78 -5.18
C ARG A 95 -13.58 3.34 -5.67
N THR A 96 -14.47 2.59 -5.04
CA THR A 96 -14.89 1.26 -5.51
C THR A 96 -16.04 1.36 -6.52
N GLY A 97 -16.23 0.29 -7.32
CA GLY A 97 -17.39 0.10 -8.17
C GLY A 97 -17.38 0.87 -9.50
N PRO A 98 -18.48 0.75 -10.27
CA PRO A 98 -18.61 1.37 -11.58
C PRO A 98 -18.47 2.89 -11.52
N GLY A 99 -17.76 3.46 -12.50
CA GLY A 99 -17.52 4.90 -12.57
C GLY A 99 -16.37 5.40 -11.71
N ALA A 100 -15.61 4.50 -11.07
CA ALA A 100 -14.36 4.85 -10.42
C ALA A 100 -13.38 5.47 -11.42
N LYS A 101 -12.69 6.52 -11.02
CA LYS A 101 -11.68 7.20 -11.83
C LYS A 101 -10.33 6.52 -11.62
N LEU A 102 -9.68 6.15 -12.72
CA LEU A 102 -8.32 5.63 -12.70
C LEU A 102 -7.36 6.75 -12.30
N LEU A 103 -6.84 6.67 -11.08
CA LEU A 103 -5.88 7.65 -10.57
C LEU A 103 -4.48 7.43 -11.11
N GLY A 104 -4.03 6.18 -11.15
CA GLY A 104 -2.65 5.87 -11.54
C GLY A 104 -2.25 4.44 -11.24
N VAL A 105 -0.97 4.26 -10.91
CA VAL A 105 -0.37 2.95 -10.65
C VAL A 105 0.54 2.98 -9.44
N GLU A 106 0.72 1.81 -8.82
CA GLU A 106 1.72 1.59 -7.79
C GLU A 106 2.44 0.26 -8.02
N TYR A 107 3.75 0.28 -7.77
CA TYR A 107 4.59 -0.91 -7.72
C TYR A 107 5.02 -1.13 -6.28
N ILE A 108 4.92 -2.37 -5.80
CA ILE A 108 5.32 -2.73 -4.44
C ILE A 108 6.41 -3.78 -4.50
N VAL A 109 7.49 -3.55 -3.77
CA VAL A 109 8.64 -4.48 -3.69
C VAL A 109 9.01 -4.77 -2.23
N SER A 110 9.68 -5.90 -2.00
CA SER A 110 10.25 -6.21 -0.70
C SER A 110 11.39 -5.27 -0.31
N ASP A 111 11.70 -5.18 0.99
CA ASP A 111 12.86 -4.45 1.49
C ASP A 111 14.18 -4.96 0.86
N ALA A 112 14.27 -6.26 0.59
CA ALA A 112 15.44 -6.84 -0.05
C ALA A 112 15.66 -6.34 -1.49
N VAL A 113 14.58 -6.12 -2.24
CA VAL A 113 14.63 -5.53 -3.57
C VAL A 113 14.92 -4.03 -3.49
N TYR A 114 14.20 -3.29 -2.62
CA TYR A 114 14.39 -1.86 -2.42
C TYR A 114 15.85 -1.50 -2.09
N ARG A 115 16.49 -2.25 -1.19
CA ARG A 115 17.89 -1.99 -0.79
C ARG A 115 18.89 -2.12 -1.93
N LYS A 116 18.56 -2.88 -2.97
CA LYS A 116 19.41 -3.07 -4.16
C LYS A 116 19.16 -2.02 -5.25
N LEU A 117 18.14 -1.19 -5.11
CA LEU A 117 17.87 -0.12 -6.07
C LEU A 117 19.01 0.91 -6.08
N PRO A 118 19.28 1.55 -7.23
CA PRO A 118 20.16 2.71 -7.29
C PRO A 118 19.71 3.80 -6.31
N GLU A 119 20.67 4.51 -5.70
CA GLU A 119 20.37 5.54 -4.69
C GLU A 119 19.44 6.64 -5.21
N GLU A 120 19.63 7.05 -6.46
CA GLU A 120 18.79 8.05 -7.13
C GLU A 120 17.37 7.57 -7.39
N GLU A 121 17.13 6.26 -7.42
CA GLU A 121 15.81 5.66 -7.59
C GLU A 121 15.02 5.61 -6.26
N LYS A 122 15.70 5.39 -5.15
CA LYS A 122 15.07 5.20 -3.83
C LYS A 122 14.19 6.39 -3.40
N LYS A 123 14.48 7.59 -3.87
CA LYS A 123 13.68 8.81 -3.59
C LYS A 123 12.23 8.76 -4.12
N TYR A 124 11.91 7.81 -4.98
CA TYR A 124 10.57 7.62 -5.53
C TYR A 124 9.73 6.62 -4.74
N TRP A 125 10.34 5.95 -3.77
CA TRP A 125 9.74 4.87 -3.00
C TRP A 125 9.41 5.30 -1.58
N HIS A 126 8.27 4.85 -1.05
CA HIS A 126 7.84 5.07 0.33
C HIS A 126 7.66 3.74 1.06
N ALA A 127 7.87 3.75 2.38
CA ALA A 127 7.69 2.57 3.20
C ALA A 127 6.22 2.40 3.61
N HIS A 128 5.73 1.17 3.63
CA HIS A 128 4.37 0.85 4.09
C HIS A 128 4.26 0.67 5.61
N THR A 129 5.37 0.65 6.32
CA THR A 129 5.43 0.30 7.75
C THR A 129 4.45 1.11 8.58
N TYR A 130 4.45 2.45 8.45
CA TYR A 130 3.59 3.29 9.27
C TYR A 130 2.12 3.15 8.90
N GLU A 131 1.78 3.15 7.62
CA GLU A 131 0.38 3.05 7.20
C GLU A 131 -0.26 1.72 7.60
N VAL A 132 0.51 0.63 7.58
CA VAL A 132 0.07 -0.66 8.12
C VAL A 132 -0.15 -0.56 9.62
N LEU A 133 0.89 -0.20 10.40
CA LEU A 133 0.82 -0.15 11.85
C LEU A 133 -0.14 0.93 12.36
N GLY A 134 -0.19 2.07 11.69
CA GLY A 134 -1.07 3.18 12.00
C GLY A 134 -2.56 2.92 11.67
N GLY A 135 -2.88 1.82 10.98
CA GLY A 135 -4.24 1.50 10.57
C GLY A 135 -4.72 2.29 9.33
N GLY A 136 -3.79 2.98 8.65
CA GLY A 136 -4.07 3.73 7.42
C GLY A 136 -4.40 2.85 6.23
N LEU A 137 -3.75 1.69 6.12
CA LEU A 137 -3.99 0.69 5.09
C LEU A 137 -4.94 -0.39 5.62
N ILE A 138 -5.96 -0.73 4.85
CA ILE A 138 -6.88 -1.84 5.12
C ILE A 138 -7.06 -2.72 3.89
N ALA A 139 -7.50 -3.97 4.08
CA ALA A 139 -7.84 -4.90 3.00
C ALA A 139 -9.34 -5.26 3.07
N PRO A 140 -10.23 -4.45 2.47
CA PRO A 140 -11.66 -4.68 2.53
C PRO A 140 -12.05 -6.02 1.92
N GLY A 141 -12.95 -6.75 2.60
CA GLY A 141 -13.43 -8.06 2.15
C GLY A 141 -12.64 -9.26 2.66
N MET A 142 -11.48 -9.06 3.27
CA MET A 142 -10.75 -10.11 3.99
C MET A 142 -11.36 -10.39 5.35
N THR A 143 -11.20 -11.62 5.85
CA THR A 143 -11.43 -11.89 7.26
C THR A 143 -10.39 -11.17 8.12
N PRO A 144 -10.66 -10.85 9.41
CA PRO A 144 -9.67 -10.19 10.27
C PRO A 144 -8.34 -10.93 10.37
N ASP A 145 -8.36 -12.26 10.40
CA ASP A 145 -7.16 -13.10 10.49
C ASP A 145 -6.35 -13.07 9.18
N ASP A 146 -7.02 -13.12 8.03
CA ASP A 146 -6.36 -13.06 6.73
C ASP A 146 -5.82 -11.66 6.45
N GLU A 147 -6.57 -10.61 6.84
CA GLU A 147 -6.08 -9.24 6.77
C GLU A 147 -4.81 -9.07 7.62
N MET A 148 -4.79 -9.61 8.84
CA MET A 148 -3.63 -9.52 9.72
C MET A 148 -2.41 -10.22 9.11
N LYS A 149 -2.56 -11.42 8.56
CA LYS A 149 -1.48 -12.14 7.86
C LYS A 149 -0.97 -11.33 6.67
N PHE A 150 -1.89 -10.82 5.87
CA PHE A 150 -1.57 -10.02 4.71
C PHE A 150 -0.84 -8.72 5.09
N MET A 151 -1.30 -8.01 6.11
CA MET A 151 -0.66 -6.79 6.60
C MET A 151 0.75 -7.04 7.15
N LYS A 152 1.01 -8.19 7.77
CA LYS A 152 2.38 -8.59 8.16
C LYS A 152 3.30 -8.74 6.95
N THR A 153 2.79 -9.21 5.82
CA THR A 153 3.56 -9.31 4.56
C THR A 153 3.87 -7.93 3.99
N ILE A 154 2.88 -7.04 3.98
CA ILE A 154 3.04 -5.67 3.43
C ILE A 154 3.90 -4.76 4.34
N LEU A 155 3.96 -5.04 5.64
CA LEU A 155 4.62 -4.23 6.66
C LEU A 155 6.05 -3.78 6.29
N THR A 156 6.83 -4.65 5.65
CA THR A 156 8.23 -4.42 5.31
C THR A 156 8.46 -4.18 3.83
N THR A 157 7.42 -3.78 3.10
CA THR A 157 7.50 -3.49 1.67
C THR A 157 7.58 -2.00 1.40
N TRP A 158 7.90 -1.68 0.15
CA TRP A 158 8.09 -0.33 -0.36
C TRP A 158 7.23 -0.11 -1.59
N GLY A 159 6.51 1.02 -1.64
CA GLY A 159 5.66 1.43 -2.74
C GLY A 159 6.27 2.52 -3.59
N LYS A 160 6.06 2.46 -4.91
CA LYS A 160 6.32 3.53 -5.87
C LYS A 160 5.03 3.86 -6.58
N ALA A 161 4.38 4.92 -6.15
CA ALA A 161 3.06 5.29 -6.63
C ALA A 161 3.09 6.62 -7.41
N TRP A 162 2.33 6.65 -8.51
CA TRP A 162 2.12 7.82 -9.33
C TRP A 162 0.64 8.01 -9.62
N HIS A 163 0.10 9.21 -9.34
CA HIS A 163 -1.22 9.61 -9.82
C HIS A 163 -1.07 10.37 -11.13
N THR A 164 -1.55 9.78 -12.20
CA THR A 164 -1.65 10.43 -13.53
C THR A 164 -2.93 11.25 -13.66
N TRP A 165 -3.92 11.02 -12.78
CA TRP A 165 -5.04 11.88 -12.52
C TRP A 165 -4.83 12.57 -11.16
N PRO A 166 -4.19 13.75 -11.13
CA PRO A 166 -3.76 14.36 -9.87
C PRO A 166 -4.93 14.68 -8.94
N ASP A 167 -5.97 15.32 -9.44
CA ASP A 167 -7.15 15.70 -8.67
C ASP A 167 -8.42 15.08 -9.27
N PRO A 168 -8.98 14.01 -8.65
CA PRO A 168 -10.18 13.35 -9.16
C PRO A 168 -11.46 14.20 -9.02
N SER A 169 -11.43 15.38 -8.41
CA SER A 169 -12.56 16.31 -8.44
C SER A 169 -12.80 16.90 -9.84
N THR A 170 -11.76 16.91 -10.69
CA THR A 170 -11.86 17.40 -12.08
C THR A 170 -12.58 16.39 -12.98
N ALA A 171 -13.19 16.87 -14.07
CA ALA A 171 -13.93 16.03 -15.01
C ALA A 171 -13.02 15.10 -15.84
N VAL A 172 -11.78 15.53 -16.09
CA VAL A 172 -10.73 14.81 -16.83
C VAL A 172 -9.40 15.00 -16.13
N PRO A 173 -8.39 14.13 -16.34
CA PRO A 173 -7.07 14.30 -15.74
C PRO A 173 -6.41 15.59 -16.25
N ILE A 174 -6.17 16.53 -15.34
CA ILE A 174 -5.53 17.82 -15.61
C ILE A 174 -4.36 18.00 -14.66
N GLY A 175 -3.23 18.48 -15.16
CA GLY A 175 -2.02 18.75 -14.40
C GLY A 175 -0.93 17.71 -14.59
N GLU A 176 0.21 17.95 -13.95
CA GLU A 176 1.35 17.02 -13.97
C GLU A 176 1.09 15.79 -13.09
N PRO A 177 1.58 14.63 -13.46
CA PRO A 177 1.55 13.47 -12.59
C PRO A 177 2.17 13.76 -11.23
N LEU A 178 1.55 13.26 -10.17
CA LEU A 178 2.04 13.42 -8.80
C LEU A 178 2.75 12.15 -8.33
N LEU A 179 3.96 12.32 -7.82
CA LEU A 179 4.58 11.29 -7.01
C LEU A 179 3.84 11.22 -5.68
N ILE A 180 3.36 10.03 -5.36
CA ILE A 180 2.55 9.78 -4.19
C ILE A 180 3.36 9.16 -3.08
N TRP A 181 3.02 9.52 -1.88
CA TRP A 181 3.57 9.02 -0.62
C TRP A 181 2.46 8.43 0.25
N SER A 182 2.83 7.55 1.16
CA SER A 182 1.95 7.10 2.21
C SER A 182 2.22 7.84 3.53
N LEU A 183 1.40 7.59 4.54
CA LEU A 183 1.62 8.07 5.90
C LEU A 183 2.91 7.49 6.48
N MET A 184 3.72 8.34 7.10
CA MET A 184 5.04 7.98 7.66
C MET A 184 5.15 8.24 9.16
N ALA A 185 4.25 9.06 9.73
CA ALA A 185 4.26 9.43 11.14
C ALA A 185 2.91 9.95 11.62
N ASP A 186 2.73 9.99 12.94
CA ASP A 186 1.56 10.61 13.56
C ASP A 186 1.47 12.10 13.23
N GLY A 187 0.24 12.60 13.12
CA GLY A 187 -0.03 14.00 12.82
C GLY A 187 0.04 14.40 11.35
N GLN A 188 0.34 13.47 10.45
CA GLN A 188 0.42 13.73 9.01
C GLN A 188 -0.94 13.64 8.31
N VAL A 189 -1.82 12.78 8.79
CA VAL A 189 -3.11 12.53 8.14
C VAL A 189 -4.13 13.60 8.50
N ASP A 190 -4.94 13.98 7.53
CA ASP A 190 -6.18 14.75 7.78
C ASP A 190 -7.23 13.81 8.40
N GLU A 191 -7.64 14.10 9.63
CA GLU A 191 -8.64 13.32 10.36
C GLU A 191 -9.99 13.25 9.63
N LYS A 192 -10.30 14.21 8.76
CA LYS A 192 -11.52 14.17 7.94
C LYS A 192 -11.43 13.07 6.88
N VAL A 193 -10.25 12.86 6.30
CA VAL A 193 -10.00 11.79 5.33
C VAL A 193 -10.13 10.43 6.01
N VAL A 194 -9.51 10.28 7.20
CA VAL A 194 -9.66 9.07 8.02
C VAL A 194 -11.13 8.80 8.33
N ALA A 195 -11.85 9.80 8.85
CA ALA A 195 -13.25 9.63 9.22
C ALA A 195 -14.16 9.32 8.02
N ALA A 196 -13.84 9.82 6.83
CA ALA A 196 -14.56 9.48 5.60
C ALA A 196 -14.34 8.01 5.22
N ARG A 197 -13.08 7.56 5.19
CA ARG A 197 -12.69 6.18 4.93
C ARG A 197 -13.34 5.21 5.94
N ASP A 198 -13.24 5.53 7.23
CA ASP A 198 -13.78 4.68 8.30
C ASP A 198 -15.31 4.52 8.19
N ARG A 199 -16.03 5.57 7.80
CA ARG A 199 -17.46 5.48 7.53
C ARG A 199 -17.79 4.61 6.33
N GLU A 200 -17.06 4.79 5.23
CA GLU A 200 -17.25 4.04 3.98
C GLU A 200 -17.08 2.54 4.22
N PHE A 201 -16.00 2.15 4.87
CA PHE A 201 -15.66 0.74 5.11
C PHE A 201 -16.19 0.19 6.45
N LYS A 202 -16.96 0.98 7.22
CA LYS A 202 -17.52 0.60 8.53
C LYS A 202 -16.45 0.04 9.47
N CYS A 203 -15.29 0.65 9.48
CA CYS A 203 -14.15 0.29 10.32
C CYS A 203 -13.75 1.42 11.28
N SER A 204 -12.71 1.20 12.04
CA SER A 204 -12.13 2.23 12.93
C SER A 204 -10.62 2.12 12.88
N THR A 205 -9.97 3.14 12.34
CA THR A 205 -8.51 3.27 12.29
C THR A 205 -7.88 3.04 13.67
N ALA A 206 -8.45 3.65 14.71
CA ALA A 206 -7.93 3.51 16.07
C ALA A 206 -7.99 2.06 16.59
N LYS A 207 -9.08 1.33 16.32
CA LYS A 207 -9.20 -0.09 16.71
C LYS A 207 -8.26 -0.98 15.90
N ILE A 208 -8.12 -0.73 14.60
CA ILE A 208 -7.20 -1.45 13.72
C ILE A 208 -5.77 -1.26 14.21
N ARG A 209 -5.38 -0.01 14.49
CA ARG A 209 -4.07 0.33 15.03
C ARG A 209 -3.78 -0.43 16.33
N ALA A 210 -4.72 -0.41 17.29
CA ALA A 210 -4.55 -1.12 18.56
C ALA A 210 -4.40 -2.63 18.37
N ALA A 211 -5.23 -3.26 17.53
CA ALA A 211 -5.14 -4.69 17.24
C ALA A 211 -3.83 -5.08 16.56
N ARG A 212 -3.32 -4.25 15.65
CA ARG A 212 -2.04 -4.50 14.98
C ARG A 212 -0.86 -4.29 15.91
N ALA A 213 -0.89 -3.30 16.80
CA ALA A 213 0.13 -3.11 17.83
C ALA A 213 0.23 -4.34 18.74
N GLU A 214 -0.90 -4.90 19.16
CA GLU A 214 -0.95 -6.12 19.98
C GLU A 214 -0.41 -7.35 19.22
N ALA A 215 -0.88 -7.57 17.99
CA ALA A 215 -0.57 -8.78 17.21
C ALA A 215 0.85 -8.78 16.61
N ILE A 216 1.43 -7.61 16.36
CA ILE A 216 2.75 -7.45 15.73
C ILE A 216 3.83 -7.12 16.76
N GLY A 217 3.46 -6.70 17.96
CA GLY A 217 4.39 -6.39 19.06
C GLY A 217 5.11 -5.04 18.90
N PHE A 218 4.56 -4.13 18.10
CA PHE A 218 5.05 -2.75 17.99
C PHE A 218 4.08 -1.79 18.66
N GLU A 219 4.60 -0.99 19.60
CA GLU A 219 3.88 0.20 20.02
C GLU A 219 3.91 1.22 18.89
N VAL A 220 2.72 1.59 18.40
CA VAL A 220 2.60 2.64 17.41
C VAL A 220 2.30 3.94 18.13
N PRO A 221 3.30 4.66 18.58
CA PRO A 221 3.49 6.04 18.22
C PRO A 221 4.92 6.23 17.71
N ASN A 222 5.10 6.90 16.61
CA ASN A 222 6.41 7.20 16.02
C ASN A 222 7.18 5.99 15.48
N VAL A 223 6.58 5.23 14.56
CA VAL A 223 7.42 4.49 13.64
C VAL A 223 8.13 5.56 12.81
N ALA A 224 9.32 5.94 13.29
CA ALA A 224 10.16 6.82 12.51
C ALA A 224 10.45 6.13 11.17
N PRO A 225 10.40 6.86 10.05
CA PRO A 225 10.86 6.31 8.79
C PRO A 225 12.27 5.76 8.99
N PRO A 226 12.67 4.70 8.27
CA PRO A 226 14.04 4.23 8.31
C PRO A 226 15.01 5.40 8.18
N LYS A 227 16.09 5.40 8.96
CA LYS A 227 17.05 6.52 8.97
C LYS A 227 17.66 6.81 7.60
N ASP A 228 17.77 5.77 6.76
CA ASP A 228 18.21 5.86 5.38
C ASP A 228 17.19 6.60 4.47
N LEU A 229 15.92 6.58 4.77
CA LEU A 229 14.93 7.42 4.10
C LEU A 229 15.19 8.91 4.28
N ASN A 230 15.53 9.32 5.48
CA ASN A 230 15.90 10.70 5.78
C ASN A 230 17.31 11.05 5.24
N ALA A 231 18.23 10.08 5.22
CA ALA A 231 19.59 10.26 4.70
C ALA A 231 19.62 10.44 3.19
N LEU A 232 18.68 9.87 2.44
CA LEU A 232 18.51 10.12 0.99
C LEU A 232 17.94 11.52 0.71
N GLY A 233 17.83 12.33 1.77
CA GLY A 233 17.67 13.76 1.73
C GLY A 233 16.45 14.22 0.97
N ARG A 234 15.25 14.09 1.54
CA ARG A 234 14.06 14.72 0.99
C ARG A 234 12.89 13.79 0.81
N GLN A 235 12.95 12.72 1.54
CA GLN A 235 11.75 11.98 1.75
C GLN A 235 11.05 12.72 2.87
N TRP A 236 9.89 12.92 2.78
CA TRP A 236 8.97 13.67 3.54
C TRP A 236 9.40 14.06 4.98
N THR A 237 9.71 15.31 5.18
CA THR A 237 9.76 15.93 6.50
C THR A 237 8.59 16.91 6.58
N ASN A 238 7.91 16.95 7.72
CA ASN A 238 6.92 18.00 8.03
C ASN A 238 7.56 19.40 8.10
N ASP A 239 8.87 19.49 7.95
CA ASP A 239 9.68 20.65 8.32
C ASP A 239 9.81 21.68 7.21
N GLY A 240 9.20 21.39 6.04
CA GLY A 240 9.29 22.34 4.92
C GLY A 240 10.68 22.50 4.33
N ASP A 241 11.55 21.49 4.50
CA ASP A 241 12.93 21.45 3.98
C ASP A 241 13.04 21.47 2.45
N ASP A 242 11.91 21.48 1.74
CA ASP A 242 11.85 21.73 0.30
C ASP A 242 11.97 23.21 -0.07
N LYS A 243 12.22 24.08 0.90
CA LYS A 243 12.59 25.47 0.55
C LYS A 243 14.01 25.46 -0.03
N PRO A 244 14.19 25.96 -1.26
CA PRO A 244 15.53 26.07 -1.84
C PRO A 244 16.39 26.88 -0.87
N LYS A 245 17.48 26.30 -0.40
CA LYS A 245 18.48 27.03 0.37
C LYS A 245 18.86 28.23 -0.48
N LYS A 246 18.50 29.43 0.00
CA LYS A 246 18.97 30.67 -0.62
C LYS A 246 20.48 30.61 -0.64
N LYS A 247 21.05 30.63 -1.86
CA LYS A 247 22.48 30.80 -2.08
C LYS A 247 22.92 32.18 -1.63
#